data_12f2192097c4e250db64e6e0c5528d19
#
_entry.id   12f2192097c4e250db64e6e0c5528d19
#
_cell.length_a   1.000
_cell.length_b   1.000
_cell.length_c   1.000
_cell.angle_alpha   90.00
_cell.angle_beta   90.00
_cell.angle_gamma   90.00
#
_symmetry.space_group_name_H-M   'P 1'
#
loop_
_entity.id
_entity.type
_entity.pdbx_description
1 polymer ?
#
loop_
_entity_poly.entity_id
_entity_poly.type
_entity_poly.pdbx_seq_one_letter_code
_entity_poly.pdbx_strand_id
1 'polypeptide(L)'
;MNFLKIKLENDKIFKNNAYPDMQSKVYHPEYFTQDNFNLIHERKDFNMQDCFVKTDTISAILQESKSGADKIIIALNFANAMFAGGGYILGGNAQEEALCRASLLYYTIRMAKKYYWANRLHILPNYTDYMIYSKNVPIIRDNTGNLLNNSITCNFITCPAVNKNFARFLFSNKKLDFIMQNRIRNIIKLAVIQKPDILILGAFGCGMFGNKRKIVYPMFEQAILDFMPSGIKIIFADPEADKY
;
A
#
# COMPACT_ATOMS: atom_id res chain seq x y z
N MET A 1 2.16 -3.74 23.60
CA MET A 1 2.40 -2.40 23.00
C MET A 1 1.26 -1.46 23.38
N ASN A 2 1.55 -0.24 23.88
CA ASN A 2 0.50 0.76 24.18
C ASN A 2 0.29 1.67 22.96
N PHE A 3 -0.73 1.37 22.15
CA PHE A 3 -0.98 2.06 20.87
C PHE A 3 -1.34 3.54 21.04
N LEU A 4 -2.07 3.90 22.11
CA LEU A 4 -2.40 5.30 22.39
C LEU A 4 -1.15 6.12 22.73
N LYS A 5 -0.25 5.57 23.53
CA LYS A 5 1.04 6.21 23.84
C LYS A 5 1.84 6.47 22.58
N ILE A 6 1.97 5.46 21.70
CA ILE A 6 2.66 5.61 20.41
C ILE A 6 2.04 6.72 19.56
N LYS A 7 0.72 6.76 19.47
CA LYS A 7 0.02 7.80 18.71
C LYS A 7 0.32 9.20 19.26
N LEU A 8 0.31 9.38 20.58
CA LEU A 8 0.62 10.67 21.21
C LEU A 8 2.08 11.08 21.01
N GLU A 9 3.00 10.12 21.04
CA GLU A 9 4.41 10.38 20.75
C GLU A 9 4.61 10.75 19.26
N ASN A 10 3.96 10.05 18.34
CA ASN A 10 4.00 10.38 16.92
C ASN A 10 3.41 11.77 16.64
N ASP A 11 2.33 12.17 17.33
CA ASP A 11 1.78 13.54 17.25
C ASP A 11 2.82 14.59 17.67
N LYS A 12 3.56 14.34 18.74
CA LYS A 12 4.64 15.23 19.19
C LYS A 12 5.78 15.30 18.18
N ILE A 13 6.23 14.14 17.68
CA ILE A 13 7.29 14.07 16.66
C ILE A 13 6.87 14.86 15.42
N PHE A 14 5.64 14.67 14.93
CA PHE A 14 5.15 15.38 13.75
C PHE A 14 5.06 16.90 13.96
N LYS A 15 4.60 17.34 15.14
CA LYS A 15 4.43 18.77 15.47
C LYS A 15 5.76 19.50 15.70
N ASN A 16 6.75 18.80 16.25
CA ASN A 16 8.02 19.40 16.65
C ASN A 16 9.07 19.42 15.53
N ASN A 17 8.78 18.80 14.39
CA ASN A 17 9.72 18.74 13.26
C ASN A 17 9.06 19.23 11.98
N ALA A 18 9.85 19.82 11.10
CA ALA A 18 9.42 20.18 9.75
C ALA A 18 9.73 19.01 8.79
N TYR A 19 8.76 18.70 7.93
CA TYR A 19 8.90 17.66 6.90
C TYR A 19 8.54 18.25 5.52
N PRO A 20 9.37 19.17 4.99
CA PRO A 20 9.05 19.95 3.77
C PRO A 20 8.90 19.05 2.54
N ASP A 21 9.62 17.92 2.50
CA ASP A 21 9.61 17.01 1.36
C ASP A 21 8.50 15.95 1.43
N MET A 22 7.79 15.88 2.57
CA MET A 22 6.68 14.94 2.76
C MET A 22 5.43 15.46 2.07
N GLN A 23 4.97 14.77 1.04
CA GLN A 23 3.86 15.20 0.18
C GLN A 23 2.84 14.08 -0.01
N SER A 24 1.59 14.47 -0.34
CA SER A 24 0.58 13.53 -0.80
C SER A 24 -0.15 14.06 -2.03
N LYS A 25 -0.44 13.16 -2.98
CA LYS A 25 -1.21 13.43 -4.19
C LYS A 25 -2.31 12.41 -4.36
N VAL A 26 -3.53 12.87 -4.66
CA VAL A 26 -4.67 12.01 -4.96
C VAL A 26 -4.75 11.80 -6.47
N TYR A 27 -4.81 10.54 -6.88
CA TYR A 27 -5.01 10.13 -8.27
C TYR A 27 -6.46 9.73 -8.50
N HIS A 28 -7.09 10.32 -9.52
CA HIS A 28 -8.43 9.99 -9.97
C HIS A 28 -8.40 8.71 -10.81
N PRO A 29 -9.44 7.85 -10.79
CA PRO A 29 -9.50 6.64 -11.62
C PRO A 29 -9.24 6.88 -13.10
N GLU A 30 -9.76 7.96 -13.69
CA GLU A 30 -9.56 8.33 -15.08
C GLU A 30 -8.10 8.54 -15.48
N TYR A 31 -7.21 8.85 -14.52
CA TYR A 31 -5.79 8.98 -14.79
C TYR A 31 -5.19 7.71 -15.39
N PHE A 32 -5.76 6.54 -15.04
CA PHE A 32 -5.26 5.24 -15.44
C PHE A 32 -5.92 4.69 -16.72
N THR A 33 -6.96 5.36 -17.23
CA THR A 33 -7.67 5.00 -18.47
C THR A 33 -7.07 5.66 -19.70
N GLN A 34 -6.22 6.67 -19.54
CA GLN A 34 -5.55 7.35 -20.64
C GLN A 34 -4.51 6.41 -21.30
N ASP A 35 -4.29 6.54 -22.61
CA ASP A 35 -3.36 5.72 -23.43
C ASP A 35 -1.88 5.87 -23.08
N ASN A 36 -1.57 6.47 -21.91
CA ASN A 36 -0.22 6.74 -21.43
C ASN A 36 0.51 5.49 -20.89
N PHE A 37 -0.16 4.33 -20.88
CA PHE A 37 0.38 3.09 -20.33
C PHE A 37 0.47 2.02 -21.42
N ASN A 38 1.58 1.99 -22.14
CA ASN A 38 1.88 0.90 -23.05
C ASN A 38 2.10 -0.40 -22.27
N LEU A 39 1.58 -1.49 -22.81
CA LEU A 39 1.93 -2.82 -22.34
C LEU A 39 3.41 -3.06 -22.66
N ILE A 40 4.21 -3.32 -21.64
CA ILE A 40 5.66 -3.48 -21.82
C ILE A 40 6.00 -4.92 -22.26
N HIS A 41 5.27 -5.94 -21.81
CA HIS A 41 5.44 -7.38 -22.13
C HIS A 41 6.89 -7.92 -22.10
N GLU A 42 7.85 -7.14 -21.57
CA GLU A 42 9.29 -7.42 -21.71
C GLU A 42 9.88 -8.15 -20.50
N ARG A 43 9.12 -8.26 -19.40
CA ARG A 43 9.64 -8.88 -18.16
C ARG A 43 9.53 -10.40 -18.21
N LYS A 44 10.33 -11.04 -19.08
CA LYS A 44 10.34 -12.51 -19.26
C LYS A 44 10.96 -13.28 -18.09
N ASP A 45 11.72 -12.60 -17.24
CA ASP A 45 12.51 -13.14 -16.13
C ASP A 45 11.81 -13.04 -14.77
N PHE A 46 10.56 -12.62 -14.74
CA PHE A 46 9.83 -12.46 -13.48
C PHE A 46 9.27 -13.81 -13.00
N ASN A 47 9.77 -14.27 -11.86
CA ASN A 47 9.21 -15.39 -11.12
C ASN A 47 8.66 -14.89 -9.79
N MET A 48 7.35 -14.94 -9.63
CA MET A 48 6.69 -14.45 -8.44
C MET A 48 7.09 -15.22 -7.18
N GLN A 49 7.41 -16.52 -7.28
CA GLN A 49 7.78 -17.34 -6.13
C GLN A 49 9.04 -16.82 -5.42
N ASP A 50 9.98 -16.24 -6.19
CA ASP A 50 11.23 -15.68 -5.66
C ASP A 50 11.04 -14.33 -4.96
N CYS A 51 9.84 -13.74 -5.06
CA CYS A 51 9.52 -12.43 -4.51
C CYS A 51 8.88 -12.48 -3.10
N PHE A 52 8.52 -13.68 -2.60
CA PHE A 52 7.87 -13.80 -1.29
C PHE A 52 8.89 -13.73 -0.16
N VAL A 53 8.57 -12.90 0.83
CA VAL A 53 9.32 -12.81 2.08
C VAL A 53 8.35 -12.94 3.26
N LYS A 54 8.60 -13.90 4.15
CA LYS A 54 7.78 -14.14 5.35
C LYS A 54 8.03 -13.08 6.40
N THR A 55 7.50 -11.89 6.18
CA THR A 55 7.69 -10.74 7.05
C THR A 55 6.52 -9.74 6.92
N ASP A 56 6.44 -8.77 7.83
CA ASP A 56 5.54 -7.63 7.69
C ASP A 56 6.15 -6.52 6.81
N THR A 57 5.30 -5.59 6.37
CA THR A 57 5.70 -4.50 5.46
C THR A 57 6.76 -3.57 6.07
N ILE A 58 6.69 -3.25 7.38
CA ILE A 58 7.67 -2.38 8.04
C ILE A 58 9.04 -3.05 8.08
N SER A 59 9.09 -4.32 8.47
CA SER A 59 10.34 -5.09 8.51
C SER A 59 10.97 -5.21 7.12
N ALA A 60 10.16 -5.40 6.07
CA ALA A 60 10.65 -5.39 4.69
C ALA A 60 11.24 -4.03 4.30
N ILE A 61 10.55 -2.91 4.60
CA ILE A 61 11.07 -1.56 4.36
C ILE A 61 12.41 -1.35 5.06
N LEU A 62 12.51 -1.70 6.35
CA LEU A 62 13.73 -1.54 7.15
C LEU A 62 14.87 -2.42 6.66
N GLN A 63 14.59 -3.61 6.18
CA GLN A 63 15.60 -4.50 5.61
C GLN A 63 16.16 -3.93 4.30
N GLU A 64 15.27 -3.48 3.41
CA GLU A 64 15.68 -2.96 2.10
C GLU A 64 16.39 -1.60 2.19
N SER A 65 16.06 -0.77 3.15
CA SER A 65 16.76 0.51 3.37
C SER A 65 18.24 0.36 3.74
N LYS A 66 18.65 -0.80 4.25
CA LYS A 66 20.06 -1.10 4.56
C LYS A 66 20.90 -1.38 3.31
N SER A 67 20.28 -1.67 2.17
CA SER A 67 20.96 -2.01 0.91
C SER A 67 21.44 -0.81 0.08
N GLY A 68 21.27 0.42 0.59
CA GLY A 68 21.73 1.68 -0.03
C GLY A 68 20.80 2.85 0.31
N ALA A 69 21.40 3.97 0.70
CA ALA A 69 20.67 5.15 1.23
C ALA A 69 19.78 5.87 0.20
N ASP A 70 20.08 5.73 -1.10
CA ASP A 70 19.42 6.51 -2.16
C ASP A 70 18.31 5.77 -2.92
N LYS A 71 17.95 4.55 -2.47
CA LYS A 71 16.92 3.76 -3.16
C LYS A 71 15.52 4.29 -2.90
N ILE A 72 14.74 4.43 -3.98
CA ILE A 72 13.32 4.76 -3.91
C ILE A 72 12.52 3.50 -3.57
N ILE A 73 12.10 3.38 -2.32
CA ILE A 73 11.23 2.30 -1.85
C ILE A 73 9.78 2.77 -1.92
N ILE A 74 8.92 1.99 -2.59
CA ILE A 74 7.47 2.18 -2.55
C ILE A 74 6.82 0.98 -1.89
N ALA A 75 5.95 1.21 -0.91
CA ALA A 75 5.15 0.17 -0.28
C ALA A 75 3.64 0.39 -0.49
N LEU A 76 2.90 -0.70 -0.69
CA LEU A 76 1.44 -0.66 -0.78
C LEU A 76 0.83 -0.62 0.62
N ASN A 77 0.05 0.41 0.91
CA ASN A 77 -0.80 0.53 2.09
C ASN A 77 -2.20 -0.06 1.78
N PHE A 78 -2.59 -1.09 2.52
CA PHE A 78 -3.91 -1.76 2.41
C PHE A 78 -4.97 -0.94 3.13
N ALA A 79 -5.41 0.12 2.48
CA ALA A 79 -6.10 1.22 3.10
C ALA A 79 -7.54 0.92 3.50
N ASN A 80 -7.96 1.58 4.57
CA ASN A 80 -9.37 1.83 4.82
C ASN A 80 -9.87 2.88 3.82
N ALA A 81 -11.02 2.60 3.19
CA ALA A 81 -11.61 3.52 2.19
C ALA A 81 -12.25 4.76 2.82
N MET A 82 -12.73 4.65 4.06
CA MET A 82 -13.59 5.64 4.70
C MET A 82 -12.87 6.56 5.68
N PHE A 83 -11.83 6.03 6.37
CA PHE A 83 -11.15 6.71 7.47
C PHE A 83 -9.63 6.59 7.31
N ALA A 84 -8.94 7.72 7.38
CA ALA A 84 -7.48 7.76 7.32
C ALA A 84 -6.86 6.94 8.46
N GLY A 85 -5.97 6.02 8.07
CA GLY A 85 -5.29 5.13 9.02
C GLY A 85 -6.21 4.07 9.65
N GLY A 86 -7.42 3.85 9.09
CA GLY A 86 -8.34 2.84 9.60
C GLY A 86 -8.64 3.03 11.08
N GLY A 87 -8.38 1.99 11.87
CA GLY A 87 -8.50 1.97 13.33
C GLY A 87 -7.28 2.46 14.11
N TYR A 88 -6.30 3.13 13.47
CA TYR A 88 -5.05 3.58 14.10
C TYR A 88 -5.25 4.34 15.41
N ILE A 89 -6.23 5.27 15.43
CA ILE A 89 -6.54 6.09 16.64
C ILE A 89 -7.16 5.23 17.75
N LEU A 90 -7.86 4.16 17.37
CA LEU A 90 -8.59 3.27 18.28
C LEU A 90 -7.78 2.01 18.67
N GLY A 91 -6.53 1.91 18.23
CA GLY A 91 -5.66 0.77 18.54
C GLY A 91 -5.86 -0.45 17.64
N GLY A 92 -6.39 -0.27 16.43
CA GLY A 92 -6.45 -1.30 15.40
C GLY A 92 -5.08 -1.89 15.09
N ASN A 93 -5.02 -3.12 14.58
CA ASN A 93 -3.77 -3.86 14.37
C ASN A 93 -3.67 -4.52 12.99
N ALA A 94 -4.34 -4.00 11.97
CA ALA A 94 -4.12 -4.41 10.59
C ALA A 94 -2.90 -3.70 9.98
N GLN A 95 -2.58 -3.97 8.73
CA GLN A 95 -1.38 -3.46 8.07
C GLN A 95 -1.34 -1.93 8.02
N GLU A 96 -2.44 -1.25 7.66
CA GLU A 96 -2.50 0.22 7.63
C GLU A 96 -2.21 0.84 8.99
N GLU A 97 -2.81 0.29 10.07
CA GLU A 97 -2.59 0.76 11.43
C GLU A 97 -1.13 0.55 11.87
N ALA A 98 -0.52 -0.58 11.50
CA ALA A 98 0.90 -0.86 11.75
C ALA A 98 1.79 0.15 11.03
N LEU A 99 1.52 0.44 9.75
CA LEU A 99 2.23 1.47 8.98
C LEU A 99 2.09 2.86 9.63
N CYS A 100 0.88 3.24 10.04
CA CYS A 100 0.63 4.52 10.72
C CYS A 100 1.32 4.63 12.09
N ARG A 101 1.51 3.50 12.80
CA ARG A 101 2.29 3.48 14.06
C ARG A 101 3.77 3.65 13.82
N ALA A 102 4.30 2.98 12.81
CA ALA A 102 5.73 2.97 12.54
C ALA A 102 6.23 4.20 11.76
N SER A 103 5.33 4.97 11.18
CA SER A 103 5.67 6.08 10.28
C SER A 103 4.78 7.30 10.48
N LEU A 104 5.09 8.36 9.73
CA LEU A 104 4.26 9.56 9.64
C LEU A 104 3.19 9.46 8.51
N LEU A 105 2.90 8.27 8.01
CA LEU A 105 1.91 8.05 6.94
C LEU A 105 0.53 8.61 7.28
N TYR A 106 0.06 8.45 8.53
CA TYR A 106 -1.23 8.98 8.96
C TYR A 106 -1.39 10.48 8.64
N TYR A 107 -0.32 11.26 8.81
CA TYR A 107 -0.35 12.72 8.63
C TYR A 107 -0.41 13.14 7.16
N THR A 108 0.09 12.31 6.24
CA THR A 108 -0.05 12.54 4.80
C THR A 108 -1.43 12.14 4.29
N ILE A 109 -1.88 10.93 4.61
CA ILE A 109 -3.14 10.39 4.06
C ILE A 109 -4.38 11.14 4.58
N ARG A 110 -4.38 11.59 5.85
CA ARG A 110 -5.52 12.35 6.39
C ARG A 110 -5.79 13.67 5.67
N MET A 111 -4.78 14.23 4.97
CA MET A 111 -4.93 15.44 4.18
C MET A 111 -5.57 15.18 2.80
N ALA A 112 -5.60 13.93 2.36
CA ALA A 112 -6.15 13.51 1.07
C ALA A 112 -7.69 13.43 1.07
N LYS A 113 -8.36 14.53 1.45
CA LYS A 113 -9.81 14.61 1.66
C LYS A 113 -10.61 14.09 0.47
N LYS A 114 -10.17 14.36 -0.77
CA LYS A 114 -10.84 13.95 -2.01
C LYS A 114 -10.98 12.43 -2.12
N TYR A 115 -9.94 11.66 -1.71
CA TYR A 115 -9.97 10.20 -1.67
C TYR A 115 -11.07 9.68 -0.74
N TYR A 116 -11.11 10.16 0.51
CA TYR A 116 -12.10 9.72 1.49
C TYR A 116 -13.51 10.16 1.13
N TRP A 117 -13.66 11.37 0.58
CA TRP A 117 -14.94 11.89 0.10
C TRP A 117 -15.51 11.02 -1.02
N ALA A 118 -14.72 10.71 -2.05
CA ALA A 118 -15.12 9.87 -3.16
C ALA A 118 -15.60 8.48 -2.69
N ASN A 119 -14.87 7.86 -1.75
CA ASN A 119 -15.23 6.55 -1.22
C ASN A 119 -16.49 6.58 -0.32
N ARG A 120 -16.69 7.65 0.46
CA ARG A 120 -17.90 7.81 1.28
C ARG A 120 -19.14 8.02 0.43
N LEU A 121 -19.03 8.79 -0.66
CA LEU A 121 -20.15 9.02 -1.60
C LEU A 121 -20.48 7.77 -2.42
N HIS A 122 -19.50 6.90 -2.67
CA HIS A 122 -19.71 5.66 -3.41
C HIS A 122 -20.62 4.65 -2.68
N ILE A 123 -20.68 4.69 -1.37
CA ILE A 123 -21.56 3.87 -0.48
C ILE A 123 -21.33 2.35 -0.60
N LEU A 124 -21.00 1.82 -1.79
CA LEU A 124 -20.86 0.39 -2.06
C LEU A 124 -19.52 -0.17 -1.55
N PRO A 125 -19.51 -1.42 -1.03
CA PRO A 125 -18.32 -2.01 -0.39
C PRO A 125 -17.23 -2.48 -1.38
N ASN A 126 -17.43 -2.32 -2.68
CA ASN A 126 -16.36 -2.46 -3.68
C ASN A 126 -15.45 -1.24 -3.76
N TYR A 127 -15.85 -0.10 -3.18
CA TYR A 127 -15.11 1.17 -3.14
C TYR A 127 -14.72 1.71 -4.51
N THR A 128 -14.07 2.87 -4.53
CA THR A 128 -13.58 3.52 -5.76
C THR A 128 -12.14 3.13 -6.07
N ASP A 129 -11.67 3.44 -7.28
CA ASP A 129 -10.28 3.28 -7.71
C ASP A 129 -9.42 4.54 -7.48
N TYR A 130 -9.87 5.46 -6.63
CA TYR A 130 -9.03 6.57 -6.17
C TYR A 130 -7.84 6.04 -5.38
N MET A 131 -6.67 6.63 -5.59
CA MET A 131 -5.44 6.27 -4.88
C MET A 131 -4.77 7.53 -4.31
N ILE A 132 -4.03 7.35 -3.21
CA ILE A 132 -3.15 8.38 -2.67
C ILE A 132 -1.72 7.91 -2.87
N TYR A 133 -0.87 8.76 -3.42
CA TYR A 133 0.57 8.58 -3.38
C TYR A 133 1.15 9.52 -2.33
N SER A 134 1.80 8.97 -1.31
CA SER A 134 2.50 9.69 -0.26
C SER A 134 4.00 9.56 -0.48
N LYS A 135 4.68 10.70 -0.69
CA LYS A 135 6.12 10.78 -0.99
C LYS A 135 6.90 11.14 0.26
N ASN A 136 8.10 10.55 0.40
CA ASN A 136 9.10 10.86 1.43
C ASN A 136 8.54 10.79 2.86
N VAL A 137 7.76 9.73 3.15
CA VAL A 137 7.17 9.54 4.46
C VAL A 137 8.21 8.97 5.41
N PRO A 138 8.53 9.65 6.53
CA PRO A 138 9.47 9.13 7.52
C PRO A 138 8.95 7.86 8.20
N ILE A 139 9.79 6.81 8.21
CA ILE A 139 9.64 5.65 9.08
C ILE A 139 10.43 5.96 10.35
N ILE A 140 9.76 6.03 11.48
CA ILE A 140 10.31 6.50 12.75
C ILE A 140 10.38 5.40 13.81
N ARG A 141 9.75 4.24 13.55
CA ARG A 141 9.75 3.09 14.46
C ARG A 141 9.92 1.78 13.70
N ASP A 142 10.39 0.77 14.43
CA ASP A 142 10.35 -0.61 14.00
C ASP A 142 8.94 -1.23 14.17
N ASN A 143 8.78 -2.48 13.75
CA ASN A 143 7.51 -3.23 13.85
C ASN A 143 7.11 -3.56 15.30
N THR A 144 8.04 -3.46 16.27
CA THR A 144 7.78 -3.64 17.70
C THR A 144 7.37 -2.33 18.40
N GLY A 145 7.50 -1.19 17.70
CA GLY A 145 7.12 0.14 18.18
C GLY A 145 8.26 0.92 18.81
N ASN A 146 9.49 0.43 18.80
CA ASN A 146 10.66 1.16 19.27
C ASN A 146 11.06 2.25 18.27
N LEU A 147 11.45 3.42 18.78
CA LEU A 147 11.97 4.49 17.94
C LEU A 147 13.29 4.07 17.28
N LEU A 148 13.44 4.41 16.01
CA LEU A 148 14.69 4.26 15.27
C LEU A 148 15.66 5.37 15.67
N ASN A 149 16.96 5.07 15.73
CA ASN A 149 17.99 6.09 15.96
C ASN A 149 18.03 7.13 14.84
N ASN A 150 17.86 6.68 13.60
CA ASN A 150 17.74 7.52 12.42
C ASN A 150 16.49 7.12 11.64
N SER A 151 15.65 8.08 11.31
CA SER A 151 14.51 7.83 10.44
C SER A 151 14.99 7.57 9.00
N ILE A 152 14.28 6.70 8.32
CA ILE A 152 14.43 6.48 6.87
C ILE A 152 13.17 6.95 6.17
N THR A 153 13.20 7.12 4.86
CA THR A 153 12.01 7.51 4.09
C THR A 153 11.49 6.34 3.26
N CYS A 154 10.17 6.26 3.14
CA CYS A 154 9.48 5.35 2.23
C CYS A 154 8.33 6.09 1.55
N ASN A 155 8.05 5.75 0.31
CA ASN A 155 6.87 6.25 -0.39
C ASN A 155 5.75 5.22 -0.27
N PHE A 156 4.49 5.67 -0.27
CA PHE A 156 3.35 4.77 -0.14
C PHE A 156 2.33 4.99 -1.24
N ILE A 157 1.83 3.88 -1.79
CA ILE A 157 0.59 3.86 -2.56
C ILE A 157 -0.51 3.39 -1.61
N THR A 158 -1.48 4.26 -1.34
CA THR A 158 -2.62 3.99 -0.47
C THR A 158 -3.85 3.71 -1.32
N CYS A 159 -4.40 2.51 -1.23
CA CYS A 159 -5.53 2.06 -2.04
C CYS A 159 -6.38 1.06 -1.24
N PRO A 160 -7.74 1.12 -1.32
CA PRO A 160 -8.59 0.15 -0.65
C PRO A 160 -8.72 -1.11 -1.51
N ALA A 161 -8.65 -2.29 -0.92
CA ALA A 161 -9.07 -3.50 -1.61
C ALA A 161 -10.60 -3.58 -1.71
N VAL A 162 -11.12 -4.38 -2.63
CA VAL A 162 -12.55 -4.74 -2.65
C VAL A 162 -12.90 -5.47 -1.34
N ASN A 163 -13.89 -4.97 -0.60
CA ASN A 163 -14.38 -5.64 0.60
C ASN A 163 -15.34 -6.76 0.21
N LYS A 164 -14.79 -7.92 -0.13
CA LYS A 164 -15.52 -9.06 -0.66
C LYS A 164 -16.52 -9.65 0.34
N ASN A 165 -16.23 -9.54 1.65
CA ASN A 165 -17.12 -10.02 2.69
C ASN A 165 -18.49 -9.34 2.66
N PHE A 166 -18.56 -8.06 2.32
CA PHE A 166 -19.81 -7.32 2.18
C PHE A 166 -20.27 -7.20 0.73
N ALA A 167 -19.35 -6.99 -0.21
CA ALA A 167 -19.69 -6.77 -1.62
C ALA A 167 -20.33 -7.99 -2.29
N ARG A 168 -20.03 -9.21 -1.83
CA ARG A 168 -20.60 -10.47 -2.36
C ARG A 168 -22.13 -10.57 -2.24
N PHE A 169 -22.75 -9.80 -1.37
CA PHE A 169 -24.21 -9.75 -1.26
C PHE A 169 -24.86 -8.88 -2.36
N LEU A 170 -24.07 -8.04 -3.05
CA LEU A 170 -24.53 -7.09 -4.07
C LEU A 170 -24.00 -7.45 -5.47
N PHE A 171 -22.88 -8.17 -5.55
CA PHE A 171 -22.18 -8.43 -6.80
C PHE A 171 -21.71 -9.89 -6.88
N SER A 172 -21.67 -10.44 -8.09
CA SER A 172 -21.06 -11.76 -8.32
C SER A 172 -19.57 -11.75 -8.04
N ASN A 173 -19.01 -12.89 -7.65
CA ASN A 173 -17.58 -13.05 -7.44
C ASN A 173 -16.77 -12.66 -8.69
N LYS A 174 -17.23 -13.03 -9.88
CA LYS A 174 -16.60 -12.67 -11.17
C LYS A 174 -16.50 -11.15 -11.34
N LYS A 175 -17.55 -10.41 -10.99
CA LYS A 175 -17.56 -8.93 -11.05
C LYS A 175 -16.59 -8.33 -10.04
N LEU A 176 -16.54 -8.86 -8.82
CA LEU A 176 -15.64 -8.38 -7.76
C LEU A 176 -14.16 -8.68 -8.09
N ASP A 177 -13.89 -9.85 -8.67
CA ASP A 177 -12.55 -10.20 -9.12
C ASP A 177 -12.09 -9.30 -10.28
N PHE A 178 -12.97 -8.98 -11.22
CA PHE A 178 -12.68 -8.03 -12.30
C PHE A 178 -12.35 -6.62 -11.77
N ILE A 179 -13.13 -6.11 -10.80
CA ILE A 179 -12.85 -4.81 -10.15
C ILE A 179 -11.49 -4.85 -9.44
N MET A 180 -11.21 -5.94 -8.71
CA MET A 180 -9.95 -6.10 -8.00
C MET A 180 -8.75 -6.15 -8.95
N GLN A 181 -8.87 -6.89 -10.05
CA GLN A 181 -7.84 -6.99 -11.08
C GLN A 181 -7.52 -5.61 -11.70
N ASN A 182 -8.54 -4.84 -12.07
CA ASN A 182 -8.35 -3.49 -12.60
C ASN A 182 -7.68 -2.57 -11.59
N ARG A 183 -8.07 -2.66 -10.32
CA ARG A 183 -7.45 -1.90 -9.23
C ARG A 183 -5.99 -2.24 -9.05
N ILE A 184 -5.63 -3.51 -9.07
CA ILE A 184 -4.24 -3.99 -9.00
C ILE A 184 -3.44 -3.48 -10.21
N ARG A 185 -3.99 -3.53 -11.42
CA ARG A 185 -3.36 -2.95 -12.63
C ARG A 185 -3.06 -1.46 -12.43
N ASN A 186 -3.98 -0.70 -11.85
CA ASN A 186 -3.80 0.72 -11.57
C ASN A 186 -2.75 0.98 -10.48
N ILE A 187 -2.66 0.13 -9.45
CA ILE A 187 -1.58 0.17 -8.45
C ILE A 187 -0.22 0.02 -9.11
N ILE A 188 -0.07 -0.98 -9.98
CA ILE A 188 1.21 -1.23 -10.70
C ILE A 188 1.52 -0.08 -11.65
N LYS A 189 0.55 0.42 -12.42
CA LYS A 189 0.72 1.61 -13.27
C LYS A 189 1.21 2.82 -12.45
N LEU A 190 0.60 3.07 -11.29
CA LEU A 190 1.03 4.17 -10.42
C LEU A 190 2.46 3.96 -9.91
N ALA A 191 2.82 2.74 -9.52
CA ALA A 191 4.18 2.42 -9.10
C ALA A 191 5.19 2.69 -10.22
N VAL A 192 4.90 2.25 -11.44
CA VAL A 192 5.78 2.47 -12.62
C VAL A 192 6.04 3.95 -12.88
N ILE A 193 5.00 4.81 -12.79
CA ILE A 193 5.16 6.26 -12.97
C ILE A 193 6.12 6.86 -11.94
N GLN A 194 6.11 6.31 -10.72
CA GLN A 194 6.95 6.82 -9.63
C GLN A 194 8.39 6.27 -9.66
N LYS A 195 8.71 5.36 -10.60
CA LYS A 195 10.05 4.81 -10.87
C LYS A 195 10.76 4.31 -9.60
N PRO A 196 10.21 3.34 -8.87
CA PRO A 196 10.86 2.79 -7.68
C PRO A 196 12.05 1.92 -8.07
N ASP A 197 13.04 1.83 -7.17
CA ASP A 197 14.04 0.77 -7.20
C ASP A 197 13.47 -0.52 -6.58
N ILE A 198 12.60 -0.35 -5.56
CA ILE A 198 11.99 -1.45 -4.82
C ILE A 198 10.49 -1.20 -4.62
N LEU A 199 9.67 -2.18 -5.00
CA LEU A 199 8.23 -2.18 -4.77
C LEU A 199 7.86 -3.29 -3.78
N ILE A 200 7.30 -2.88 -2.61
CA ILE A 200 6.85 -3.79 -1.58
C ILE A 200 5.34 -3.92 -1.65
N LEU A 201 4.88 -5.10 -1.96
CA LEU A 201 3.49 -5.55 -2.05
C LEU A 201 3.18 -6.55 -0.93
N GLY A 202 2.02 -7.21 -0.98
CA GLY A 202 1.65 -8.26 -0.04
C GLY A 202 0.23 -8.77 -0.26
N ALA A 203 -0.36 -9.40 0.75
CA ALA A 203 -1.67 -10.05 0.71
C ALA A 203 -2.84 -9.03 0.70
N PHE A 204 -2.91 -8.23 -0.36
CA PHE A 204 -3.85 -7.10 -0.52
C PHE A 204 -5.31 -7.53 -0.38
N GLY A 205 -5.95 -7.09 0.69
CA GLY A 205 -7.34 -7.40 1.00
C GLY A 205 -7.61 -8.85 1.43
N CYS A 206 -6.57 -9.66 1.65
CA CYS A 206 -6.72 -11.09 1.99
C CYS A 206 -7.03 -11.34 3.48
N GLY A 207 -7.00 -10.32 4.32
CA GLY A 207 -7.44 -10.38 5.72
C GLY A 207 -8.92 -10.09 5.87
N MET A 208 -9.24 -8.99 6.55
CA MET A 208 -10.61 -8.54 6.90
C MET A 208 -11.56 -8.42 5.68
N PHE A 209 -11.04 -8.18 4.47
CA PHE A 209 -11.87 -7.98 3.28
C PHE A 209 -12.20 -9.28 2.53
N GLY A 210 -11.68 -10.43 2.97
CA GLY A 210 -12.10 -11.76 2.52
C GLY A 210 -11.68 -12.14 1.10
N ASN A 211 -10.70 -11.44 0.51
CA ASN A 211 -10.08 -11.88 -0.73
C ASN A 211 -9.15 -13.08 -0.46
N LYS A 212 -8.89 -13.88 -1.48
CA LYS A 212 -8.04 -15.08 -1.36
C LYS A 212 -6.69 -14.84 -2.03
N ARG A 213 -5.58 -15.16 -1.33
CA ARG A 213 -4.21 -15.06 -1.88
C ARG A 213 -4.09 -15.71 -3.26
N LYS A 214 -4.59 -16.92 -3.42
CA LYS A 214 -4.59 -17.66 -4.70
C LYS A 214 -5.34 -16.98 -5.87
N ILE A 215 -6.08 -15.91 -5.59
CA ILE A 215 -6.76 -15.08 -6.60
C ILE A 215 -6.01 -13.75 -6.77
N VAL A 216 -5.58 -13.14 -5.66
CA VAL A 216 -4.97 -11.81 -5.66
C VAL A 216 -3.54 -11.83 -6.20
N TYR A 217 -2.75 -12.82 -5.83
CA TYR A 217 -1.36 -12.91 -6.29
C TYR A 217 -1.22 -13.09 -7.80
N PRO A 218 -1.95 -13.99 -8.49
CA PRO A 218 -1.93 -14.04 -9.94
C PRO A 218 -2.38 -12.74 -10.62
N MET A 219 -3.24 -11.94 -10.00
CA MET A 219 -3.61 -10.62 -10.53
C MET A 219 -2.44 -9.63 -10.46
N PHE A 220 -1.64 -9.67 -9.38
CA PHE A 220 -0.41 -8.89 -9.29
C PHE A 220 0.63 -9.38 -10.29
N GLU A 221 0.84 -10.68 -10.39
CA GLU A 221 1.78 -11.28 -11.34
C GLU A 221 1.49 -10.80 -12.77
N GLN A 222 0.24 -10.93 -13.21
CA GLN A 222 -0.17 -10.49 -14.54
C GLN A 222 0.04 -8.98 -14.73
N ALA A 223 -0.30 -8.14 -13.74
CA ALA A 223 -0.12 -6.70 -13.84
C ALA A 223 1.37 -6.29 -13.88
N ILE A 224 2.23 -7.01 -13.15
CA ILE A 224 3.68 -6.81 -13.16
C ILE A 224 4.26 -7.18 -14.52
N LEU A 225 3.87 -8.32 -15.08
CA LEU A 225 4.28 -8.75 -16.43
C LEU A 225 3.81 -7.77 -17.50
N ASP A 226 2.59 -7.22 -17.35
CA ASP A 226 2.01 -6.29 -18.33
C ASP A 226 2.68 -4.91 -18.35
N PHE A 227 3.08 -4.37 -17.18
CA PHE A 227 3.40 -2.94 -17.06
C PHE A 227 4.75 -2.62 -16.44
N MET A 228 5.37 -3.54 -15.67
CA MET A 228 6.54 -3.19 -14.89
C MET A 228 7.84 -3.50 -15.66
N PRO A 229 8.71 -2.49 -15.86
CA PRO A 229 10.00 -2.72 -16.51
C PRO A 229 10.91 -3.62 -15.67
N SER A 230 11.88 -4.26 -16.34
CA SER A 230 12.96 -5.00 -15.69
C SER A 230 13.81 -4.07 -14.80
N GLY A 231 14.51 -4.65 -13.81
CA GLY A 231 15.41 -3.90 -12.91
C GLY A 231 14.74 -3.40 -11.62
N ILE A 232 13.41 -3.37 -11.52
CA ILE A 232 12.72 -3.06 -10.27
C ILE A 232 12.64 -4.31 -9.41
N LYS A 233 13.17 -4.26 -8.19
CA LYS A 233 13.02 -5.33 -7.19
C LYS A 233 11.61 -5.36 -6.66
N ILE A 234 10.96 -6.53 -6.68
CA ILE A 234 9.60 -6.73 -6.17
C ILE A 234 9.66 -7.64 -4.95
N ILE A 235 8.92 -7.27 -3.90
CA ILE A 235 8.83 -8.04 -2.65
C ILE A 235 7.35 -8.18 -2.29
N PHE A 236 6.91 -9.41 -2.06
CA PHE A 236 5.64 -9.69 -1.41
C PHE A 236 5.90 -9.96 0.08
N ALA A 237 5.76 -8.93 0.91
CA ALA A 237 5.84 -9.03 2.35
C ALA A 237 4.52 -9.61 2.89
N ASP A 238 4.53 -10.92 3.18
CA ASP A 238 3.38 -11.64 3.73
C ASP A 238 3.83 -12.54 4.89
N PRO A 239 3.42 -12.27 6.13
CA PRO A 239 3.73 -13.15 7.27
C PRO A 239 3.24 -14.59 7.12
N GLU A 240 2.30 -14.82 6.21
CA GLU A 240 1.72 -16.13 5.92
C GLU A 240 2.14 -16.69 4.54
N ALA A 241 3.30 -16.27 4.02
CA ALA A 241 3.76 -16.66 2.67
C ALA A 241 3.80 -18.19 2.44
N ASP A 242 4.09 -18.99 3.48
CA ASP A 242 4.12 -20.46 3.36
C ASP A 242 2.74 -21.11 3.08
N LYS A 243 1.67 -20.33 3.11
CA LYS A 243 0.30 -20.78 2.87
C LYS A 243 -0.17 -20.55 1.42
N TYR A 244 0.74 -20.13 0.54
CA TYR A 244 0.48 -19.88 -0.88
C TYR A 244 1.11 -20.94 -1.77
#